data_3b221599bd3718abed5f1fdce6166bdc
#
_entry.id   3b221599bd3718abed5f1fdce6166bdc
#
_cell.length_a   1.000
_cell.length_b   1.000
_cell.length_c   1.000
_cell.angle_alpha   90.00
_cell.angle_beta   90.00
_cell.angle_gamma   90.00
#
_symmetry.space_group_name_H-M   'P 1'
#
loop_
_entity.id
_entity.type
_entity.pdbx_description
1 polymer ?
#
loop_
_entity_poly.entity_id
_entity_poly.type
_entity_poly.pdbx_seq_one_letter_code
_entity_poly.pdbx_strand_id
1 'polypeptide(L)'
;MNEQFLSQLIQRNLIKHQIESYNRFVDERIQQILNEVGSIEPELPDGEELVIKIVDVEIQRPKIHEADGSVRKITPREARMRDLTYSSEIKVTMTPIFEGVQQDSEEVTIGEIPVMVGSDLCWT
;
A
#
# COMPACT_ATOMS: atom_id res chain seq x y z
N MET A 1 -29.39 -26.32 19.53
CA MET A 1 -28.28 -25.74 18.80
C MET A 1 -27.02 -25.80 19.66
N ASN A 2 -25.94 -26.29 19.13
CA ASN A 2 -24.68 -26.50 19.87
C ASN A 2 -24.00 -25.13 20.08
N GLU A 3 -23.58 -24.86 21.33
CA GLU A 3 -22.87 -23.64 21.70
C GLU A 3 -21.56 -23.48 20.91
N GLN A 4 -20.86 -24.57 20.63
CA GLN A 4 -19.63 -24.55 19.84
C GLN A 4 -19.90 -24.11 18.38
N PHE A 5 -21.02 -24.54 17.82
CA PHE A 5 -21.41 -24.13 16.47
C PHE A 5 -21.70 -22.62 16.41
N LEU A 6 -22.42 -22.09 17.38
CA LEU A 6 -22.71 -20.66 17.46
C LEU A 6 -21.44 -19.84 17.64
N SER A 7 -20.52 -20.29 18.49
CA SER A 7 -19.24 -19.62 18.72
C SER A 7 -18.41 -19.56 17.44
N GLN A 8 -18.34 -20.67 16.71
CA GLN A 8 -17.61 -20.72 15.44
C GLN A 8 -18.24 -19.81 14.38
N LEU A 9 -19.57 -19.77 14.31
CA LEU A 9 -20.28 -18.93 13.37
C LEU A 9 -20.03 -17.44 13.67
N ILE A 10 -20.07 -17.05 14.93
CA ILE A 10 -19.79 -15.67 15.36
C ILE A 10 -18.36 -15.29 15.02
N GLN A 11 -17.39 -16.17 15.27
CA GLN A 11 -15.99 -15.92 14.95
C GLN A 11 -15.78 -15.74 13.45
N ARG A 12 -16.40 -16.56 12.61
CA ARG A 12 -16.30 -16.45 11.15
C ARG A 12 -16.86 -15.11 10.66
N ASN A 13 -18.01 -14.71 11.19
CA ASN A 13 -18.62 -13.45 10.83
C ASN A 13 -17.78 -12.25 11.27
N LEU A 14 -17.16 -12.34 12.45
CA LEU A 14 -16.27 -11.29 12.96
C LEU A 14 -15.02 -11.14 12.09
N ILE A 15 -14.38 -12.26 11.73
CA ILE A 15 -13.21 -12.27 10.86
C ILE A 15 -13.54 -11.68 9.48
N LYS A 16 -14.66 -12.09 8.90
CA LYS A 16 -15.13 -11.56 7.61
C LYS A 16 -15.33 -10.05 7.68
N HIS A 17 -15.96 -9.59 8.76
CA HIS A 17 -16.16 -8.15 8.96
C HIS A 17 -14.85 -7.39 9.10
N GLN A 18 -13.88 -7.94 9.81
CA GLN A 18 -12.56 -7.34 9.97
C GLN A 18 -11.82 -7.25 8.62
N ILE A 19 -11.90 -8.28 7.79
CA ILE A 19 -11.28 -8.30 6.47
C ILE A 19 -11.94 -7.25 5.56
N GLU A 20 -13.26 -7.18 5.54
CA GLU A 20 -14.00 -6.18 4.76
C GLU A 20 -13.67 -4.76 5.21
N SER A 21 -13.56 -4.54 6.51
CA SER A 21 -13.19 -3.23 7.07
C SER A 21 -11.76 -2.85 6.69
N TYR A 22 -10.84 -3.81 6.70
CA TYR A 22 -9.45 -3.58 6.28
C TYR A 22 -9.38 -3.22 4.80
N ASN A 23 -10.06 -3.97 3.94
CA ASN A 23 -10.07 -3.68 2.51
C ASN A 23 -10.63 -2.29 2.21
N ARG A 24 -11.70 -1.90 2.91
CA ARG A 24 -12.28 -0.57 2.81
C ARG A 24 -11.29 0.50 3.27
N PHE A 25 -10.60 0.26 4.37
CA PHE A 25 -9.57 1.18 4.88
C PHE A 25 -8.46 1.41 3.83
N VAL A 26 -8.00 0.35 3.17
CA VAL A 26 -6.97 0.45 2.12
C VAL A 26 -7.48 1.31 0.96
N ASP A 27 -8.70 1.08 0.49
CA ASP A 27 -9.28 1.85 -0.61
C ASP A 27 -9.45 3.33 -0.22
N GLU A 28 -9.92 3.61 0.98
CA GLU A 28 -10.06 4.98 1.49
C GLU A 28 -8.71 5.67 1.62
N ARG A 29 -7.67 4.93 2.05
CA ARG A 29 -6.32 5.48 2.18
C ARG A 29 -5.75 5.89 0.83
N ILE A 30 -5.97 5.08 -0.22
CA ILE A 30 -5.56 5.42 -1.58
C ILE A 30 -6.25 6.71 -2.04
N GLN A 31 -7.58 6.81 -1.84
CA GLN A 31 -8.34 8.00 -2.22
C GLN A 31 -7.87 9.23 -1.43
N GLN A 32 -7.60 9.07 -0.15
CA GLN A 32 -7.11 10.15 0.69
C GLN A 32 -5.76 10.68 0.19
N ILE A 33 -4.83 9.78 -0.14
CA ILE A 33 -3.53 10.16 -0.68
C ILE A 33 -3.69 10.93 -1.99
N LEU A 34 -4.53 10.44 -2.90
CA LEU A 34 -4.79 11.12 -4.17
C LEU A 34 -5.40 12.50 -3.99
N ASN A 35 -6.30 12.67 -3.01
CA ASN A 35 -6.97 13.93 -2.77
C ASN A 35 -6.08 14.95 -2.03
N GLU A 36 -5.31 14.50 -1.05
CA GLU A 36 -4.49 15.38 -0.22
C GLU A 36 -3.17 15.77 -0.89
N VAL A 37 -2.60 14.89 -1.69
CA VAL A 37 -1.26 15.05 -2.26
C VAL A 37 -1.32 15.10 -3.80
N GLY A 38 -2.46 15.51 -4.37
CA GLY A 38 -2.68 15.53 -5.82
C GLY A 38 -1.70 16.38 -6.61
N SER A 39 -1.13 17.42 -6.00
CA SER A 39 -0.02 18.17 -6.55
C SER A 39 0.79 18.80 -5.43
N ILE A 40 2.11 18.79 -5.58
CA ILE A 40 3.06 19.36 -4.63
C ILE A 40 3.81 20.48 -5.33
N GLU A 41 3.85 21.66 -4.70
CA GLU A 41 4.59 22.82 -5.20
C GLU A 41 5.70 23.18 -4.21
N PRO A 42 6.89 22.52 -4.30
CA PRO A 42 7.98 22.86 -3.42
C PRO A 42 8.57 24.23 -3.74
N GLU A 43 8.93 24.97 -2.70
CA GLU A 43 9.60 26.25 -2.88
C GLU A 43 11.08 26.02 -3.18
N LEU A 44 11.55 26.55 -4.32
CA LEU A 44 12.95 26.48 -4.70
C LEU A 44 13.65 27.80 -4.36
N PRO A 45 14.96 27.75 -3.94
CA PRO A 45 15.69 28.94 -3.51
C PRO A 45 15.80 30.03 -4.57
N ASP A 46 15.79 29.68 -5.85
CA ASP A 46 15.98 30.60 -6.95
C ASP A 46 14.68 31.13 -7.54
N GLY A 47 13.55 30.85 -6.91
CA GLY A 47 12.23 31.26 -7.43
C GLY A 47 11.79 30.48 -8.66
N GLU A 48 12.44 29.38 -8.96
CA GLU A 48 12.06 28.49 -10.04
C GLU A 48 10.75 27.76 -9.74
N GLU A 49 9.93 27.57 -10.75
CA GLU A 49 8.63 26.91 -10.59
C GLU A 49 8.77 25.40 -10.81
N LEU A 50 8.52 24.63 -9.74
CA LEU A 50 8.49 23.17 -9.82
C LEU A 50 7.16 22.68 -9.27
N VAL A 51 6.44 21.92 -10.07
CA VAL A 51 5.20 21.26 -9.67
C VAL A 51 5.39 19.77 -9.80
N ILE A 52 5.10 19.02 -8.74
CA ILE A 52 5.14 17.56 -8.78
C ILE A 52 3.70 17.07 -8.79
N LYS A 53 3.32 16.41 -9.88
CA LYS A 53 1.96 15.88 -10.06
C LYS A 53 1.93 14.40 -9.75
N ILE A 54 1.01 13.99 -8.90
CA ILE A 54 0.81 12.57 -8.62
C ILE A 54 -0.20 12.02 -9.63
N VAL A 55 0.28 11.08 -10.45
CA VAL A 55 -0.51 10.50 -11.54
C VAL A 55 -1.25 9.26 -11.07
N ASP A 56 -0.60 8.44 -10.23
CA ASP A 56 -1.15 7.17 -9.79
C ASP A 56 -0.60 6.77 -8.43
N VAL A 57 -1.39 5.99 -7.67
CA VAL A 57 -0.98 5.40 -6.40
C VAL A 57 -1.28 3.92 -6.47
N GLU A 58 -0.29 3.09 -6.21
CA GLU A 58 -0.41 1.64 -6.21
C GLU A 58 0.08 1.06 -4.90
N ILE A 59 -0.65 0.10 -4.36
CA ILE A 59 -0.22 -0.67 -3.20
C ILE A 59 0.23 -2.03 -3.70
N GLN A 60 1.53 -2.30 -3.58
CA GLN A 60 2.12 -3.56 -4.00
C GLN A 60 1.81 -4.65 -2.99
N ARG A 61 1.45 -5.84 -3.45
CA ARG A 61 1.31 -6.99 -2.56
C ARG A 61 2.65 -7.35 -1.94
N PRO A 62 2.66 -7.98 -0.74
CA PRO A 62 3.92 -8.22 -0.02
C PRO A 62 4.97 -8.93 -0.86
N LYS A 63 6.19 -8.39 -0.84
CA LYS A 63 7.35 -8.91 -1.57
C LYS A 63 8.57 -8.89 -0.66
N ILE A 64 9.50 -9.77 -0.94
CA ILE A 64 10.79 -9.78 -0.26
C ILE A 64 11.91 -9.55 -1.29
N HIS A 65 12.85 -8.69 -0.91
CA HIS A 65 14.07 -8.45 -1.68
C HIS A 65 15.16 -9.35 -1.14
N GLU A 66 15.56 -10.34 -1.93
CA GLU A 66 16.61 -11.28 -1.53
C GLU A 66 18.00 -10.65 -1.66
N ALA A 67 18.97 -11.24 -0.96
CA ALA A 67 20.34 -10.73 -0.95
C ALA A 67 21.00 -10.78 -2.32
N ASP A 68 20.56 -11.66 -3.22
CA ASP A 68 21.07 -11.78 -4.60
C ASP A 68 20.47 -10.74 -5.55
N GLY A 69 19.59 -9.85 -5.06
CA GLY A 69 18.93 -8.83 -5.86
C GLY A 69 17.59 -9.26 -6.46
N SER A 70 17.21 -10.52 -6.31
CA SER A 70 15.92 -10.98 -6.79
C SER A 70 14.77 -10.50 -5.89
N VAL A 71 13.58 -10.36 -6.47
CA VAL A 71 12.36 -9.97 -5.76
C VAL A 71 11.34 -11.06 -5.96
N ARG A 72 10.77 -11.57 -4.88
CA ARG A 72 9.69 -12.56 -4.96
C ARG A 72 8.59 -12.27 -3.95
N LYS A 73 7.41 -12.81 -4.21
CA LYS A 73 6.29 -12.64 -3.28
C LYS A 73 6.57 -13.41 -1.98
N ILE A 74 6.14 -12.84 -0.86
CA ILE A 74 6.25 -13.46 0.45
C ILE A 74 4.86 -13.82 0.97
N THR A 75 4.70 -15.02 1.50
CA THR A 75 3.46 -15.46 2.13
C THR A 75 3.46 -15.12 3.61
N PRO A 76 2.28 -15.06 4.27
CA PRO A 76 2.23 -14.82 5.72
C PRO A 76 3.02 -15.86 6.53
N ARG A 77 2.98 -17.11 6.10
CA ARG A 77 3.72 -18.20 6.76
C ARG A 77 5.23 -17.96 6.68
N GLU A 78 5.73 -17.58 5.51
CA GLU A 78 7.15 -17.31 5.31
C GLU A 78 7.61 -16.11 6.12
N ALA A 79 6.81 -15.05 6.16
CA ALA A 79 7.11 -13.87 6.97
C ALA A 79 7.23 -14.23 8.45
N ARG A 80 6.34 -15.08 8.94
CA ARG A 80 6.38 -15.57 10.34
C ARG A 80 7.63 -16.40 10.59
N MET A 81 7.98 -17.30 9.66
CA MET A 81 9.15 -18.18 9.80
C MET A 81 10.46 -17.41 9.78
N ARG A 82 10.51 -16.32 9.04
CA ARG A 82 11.71 -15.48 8.88
C ARG A 82 11.73 -14.26 9.79
N ASP A 83 10.74 -14.13 10.68
CA ASP A 83 10.59 -12.99 11.60
C ASP A 83 10.51 -11.65 10.87
N LEU A 84 9.84 -11.63 9.73
CA LEU A 84 9.67 -10.43 8.91
C LEU A 84 8.26 -9.85 9.09
N THR A 85 8.14 -8.54 8.96
CA THR A 85 6.85 -7.87 8.94
C THR A 85 6.15 -8.13 7.61
N TYR A 86 4.91 -8.62 7.67
CA TYR A 86 4.10 -8.84 6.48
C TYR A 86 3.42 -7.51 6.10
N SER A 87 4.03 -6.80 5.17
CA SER A 87 3.58 -5.45 4.79
C SER A 87 3.62 -5.26 3.28
N SER A 88 2.83 -4.29 2.81
CA SER A 88 2.79 -3.89 1.40
C SER A 88 3.38 -2.50 1.22
N GLU A 89 4.20 -2.31 0.20
CA GLU A 89 4.75 -1.02 -0.14
C GLU A 89 3.72 -0.17 -0.88
N ILE A 90 3.68 1.12 -0.55
CA ILE A 90 2.86 2.10 -1.26
C ILE A 90 3.76 2.82 -2.26
N LYS A 91 3.48 2.64 -3.54
CA LYS A 91 4.22 3.28 -4.62
C LYS A 91 3.38 4.37 -5.28
N VAL A 92 4.01 5.49 -5.54
CA VAL A 92 3.39 6.65 -6.16
C VAL A 92 4.12 6.97 -7.45
N THR A 93 3.38 7.13 -8.54
CA THR A 93 3.92 7.60 -9.81
C THR A 93 3.79 9.11 -9.86
N MET A 94 4.93 9.80 -9.92
CA MET A 94 5.01 11.24 -9.93
C MET A 94 5.57 11.76 -11.24
N THR A 95 5.00 12.87 -11.73
CA THR A 95 5.49 13.56 -12.92
C THR A 95 5.93 14.96 -12.51
N PRO A 96 7.24 15.26 -12.46
CA PRO A 96 7.68 16.62 -12.19
C PRO A 96 7.48 17.52 -13.42
N ILE A 97 7.03 18.74 -13.16
CA ILE A 97 6.87 19.79 -14.20
C ILE A 97 7.75 20.95 -13.76
N PHE A 98 8.86 21.16 -14.47
CA PHE A 98 9.82 22.21 -14.17
C PHE A 98 9.64 23.35 -15.18
N GLU A 99 9.29 24.54 -14.68
CA GLU A 99 9.03 25.75 -15.49
C GLU A 99 8.10 25.50 -16.69
N GLY A 100 7.03 24.73 -16.44
CA GLY A 100 6.05 24.39 -17.47
C GLY A 100 6.45 23.24 -18.39
N VAL A 101 7.66 22.67 -18.22
CA VAL A 101 8.14 21.53 -19.01
C VAL A 101 7.94 20.24 -18.21
N GLN A 102 7.13 19.33 -18.76
CA GLN A 102 6.87 18.04 -18.15
C GLN A 102 8.08 17.13 -18.31
N GLN A 103 8.55 16.60 -17.18
CA GLN A 103 9.66 15.64 -17.14
C GLN A 103 9.12 14.20 -17.17
N ASP A 104 10.06 13.23 -17.23
CA ASP A 104 9.68 11.82 -17.19
C ASP A 104 9.08 11.44 -15.84
N SER A 105 8.07 10.60 -15.85
CA SER A 105 7.43 10.12 -14.66
C SER A 105 8.35 9.16 -13.90
N GLU A 106 8.36 9.25 -12.57
CA GLU A 106 9.11 8.37 -11.70
C GLU A 106 8.19 7.68 -10.70
N GLU A 107 8.50 6.43 -10.40
CA GLU A 107 7.80 5.67 -9.39
C GLU A 107 8.62 5.66 -8.10
N VAL A 108 8.00 6.09 -7.00
CA VAL A 108 8.67 6.24 -5.70
C VAL A 108 7.88 5.50 -4.64
N THR A 109 8.58 4.77 -3.77
CA THR A 109 7.99 4.14 -2.60
C THR A 109 7.91 5.16 -1.48
N ILE A 110 6.69 5.47 -1.02
CA ILE A 110 6.48 6.49 0.03
C ILE A 110 6.24 5.89 1.41
N GLY A 111 6.04 4.59 1.52
CA GLY A 111 5.80 3.96 2.81
C GLY A 111 5.33 2.53 2.68
N GLU A 112 4.95 1.95 3.81
CA GLU A 112 4.44 0.59 3.89
C GLU A 112 3.21 0.55 4.79
N ILE A 113 2.29 -0.38 4.52
CA ILE A 113 1.16 -0.67 5.41
C ILE A 113 1.18 -2.14 5.80
N PRO A 114 0.87 -2.47 7.06
CA PRO A 114 0.77 -3.88 7.46
C PRO A 114 -0.40 -4.55 6.73
N VAL A 115 -0.22 -5.79 6.32
CA VAL A 115 -1.22 -6.55 5.56
C VAL A 115 -1.96 -7.51 6.47
N MET A 116 -3.29 -7.44 6.45
CA MET A 116 -4.13 -8.39 7.14
C MET A 116 -4.22 -9.68 6.34
N VAL A 117 -3.95 -10.82 6.99
CA VAL A 117 -4.05 -12.14 6.37
C VAL A 117 -5.49 -12.39 5.91
N GLY A 118 -5.65 -12.81 4.66
CA GLY A 118 -6.96 -13.03 4.05
C GLY A 118 -7.57 -11.80 3.38
N SER A 119 -6.92 -10.63 3.47
CA SER A 119 -7.36 -9.44 2.76
C SER A 119 -6.99 -9.48 1.28
N ASP A 120 -7.45 -8.48 0.50
CA ASP A 120 -7.17 -8.40 -0.93
C ASP A 120 -5.69 -8.26 -1.25
N LEU A 121 -4.89 -7.72 -0.32
CA LEU A 121 -3.45 -7.57 -0.49
C LEU A 121 -2.68 -8.83 -0.14
N CYS A 122 -3.30 -9.82 0.48
CA CYS A 122 -2.65 -11.04 0.94
C CYS A 122 -2.50 -12.06 -0.19
N TRP A 123 -1.38 -12.79 -0.18
CA TRP A 123 -1.11 -13.88 -1.12
C TRP A 123 -1.71 -15.22 -0.61
N THR A 124 -2.97 -15.25 -0.35
CA THR A 124 -3.63 -16.50 0.07
C THR A 124 -4.64 -16.99 -0.95
#